data_2506f70229dab42333f817e8f4e37b4c
#
_entry.id   2506f70229dab42333f817e8f4e37b4c
#
_cell.length_a   1.000
_cell.length_b   1.000
_cell.length_c   1.000
_cell.angle_alpha   90.00
_cell.angle_beta   90.00
_cell.angle_gamma   90.00
#
_symmetry.space_group_name_H-M   'P 1'
#
loop_
_entity.id
_entity.type
_entity.pdbx_description
1 polymer ?
#
loop_
_entity_poly.entity_id
_entity_poly.type
_entity_poly.pdbx_seq_one_letter_code
_entity_poly.pdbx_strand_id
1 'polypeptide(L)'
;MASLLMERGHFGILHSQAAAGDWFCAHRLAQATLEDDPEPPGRQTALALLEPFVATGWMKAVSTVVGLLAEWDRLDEAIALLRRPADSGHRQALRQLATLLARQGRIDEVIALLGPRATDLVLAESLVELTADHGRDEEIAALLPAVSVGPPDPFEPWRSDDWDTVPLHATLLERQGRVDEAVSLLHGHVYVDGVMYADHAQQLACLLARHGREAELREFAADGGEEYALAALADHLEERQRIDDAVDTLRAADVSGNPHVALHLSELLARHGRRSEAIDTAWRTGSITFPEEGDGDPDGANILFELLVDRSPDAYAAWASEYYETPVNVEAVRALLAQRPLTPELVAVLNPEVGLADLAEDISEIGYPG
;
A
#
# COMPACT_ATOMS: atom_id res chain seq x y z
N MET A 1 -23.20 -0.92 -16.18
CA MET A 1 -24.60 -1.29 -16.58
C MET A 1 -25.41 -1.75 -15.37
N ALA A 2 -24.98 -2.75 -14.59
CA ALA A 2 -25.72 -3.26 -13.43
C ALA A 2 -26.05 -2.15 -12.38
N SER A 3 -25.07 -1.30 -12.02
CA SER A 3 -25.28 -0.18 -11.10
C SER A 3 -26.33 0.81 -11.61
N LEU A 4 -26.28 1.16 -12.89
CA LEU A 4 -27.27 2.06 -13.52
C LEU A 4 -28.68 1.49 -13.51
N LEU A 5 -28.82 0.17 -13.74
CA LEU A 5 -30.13 -0.50 -13.66
C LEU A 5 -30.68 -0.50 -12.23
N MET A 6 -29.80 -0.66 -11.24
CA MET A 6 -30.15 -0.57 -9.82
C MET A 6 -30.66 0.84 -9.46
N GLU A 7 -29.88 1.87 -9.78
CA GLU A 7 -30.23 3.27 -9.50
C GLU A 7 -31.55 3.70 -10.12
N ARG A 8 -31.89 3.12 -11.29
CA ARG A 8 -33.15 3.39 -11.99
C ARG A 8 -34.32 2.48 -11.57
N GLY A 9 -34.09 1.60 -10.59
CA GLY A 9 -35.14 0.70 -10.08
C GLY A 9 -35.54 -0.43 -11.03
N HIS A 10 -34.70 -0.78 -12.02
CA HIS A 10 -34.97 -1.85 -13.00
C HIS A 10 -34.66 -3.24 -12.47
N PHE A 11 -35.09 -3.58 -11.25
CA PHE A 11 -34.82 -4.86 -10.58
C PHE A 11 -35.20 -6.09 -11.38
N GLY A 12 -36.32 -6.06 -12.13
CA GLY A 12 -36.75 -7.16 -12.96
C GLY A 12 -35.74 -7.52 -14.07
N ILE A 13 -35.11 -6.51 -14.66
CA ILE A 13 -34.06 -6.71 -15.66
C ILE A 13 -32.81 -7.29 -15.00
N LEU A 14 -32.41 -6.77 -13.84
CA LEU A 14 -31.25 -7.28 -13.09
C LEU A 14 -31.43 -8.76 -12.72
N HIS A 15 -32.60 -9.14 -12.19
CA HIS A 15 -32.90 -10.55 -11.88
C HIS A 15 -32.88 -11.43 -13.13
N SER A 16 -33.44 -10.96 -14.24
CA SER A 16 -33.43 -11.72 -15.51
C SER A 16 -32.01 -11.92 -16.03
N GLN A 17 -31.16 -10.90 -15.98
CA GLN A 17 -29.78 -10.99 -16.43
C GLN A 17 -28.93 -11.87 -15.49
N ALA A 18 -29.09 -11.73 -14.17
CA ALA A 18 -28.44 -12.60 -13.19
C ALA A 18 -28.80 -14.08 -13.42
N ALA A 19 -30.09 -14.36 -13.65
CA ALA A 19 -30.55 -15.71 -13.97
C ALA A 19 -30.01 -16.24 -15.33
N ALA A 20 -29.72 -15.33 -16.26
CA ALA A 20 -29.09 -15.64 -17.53
C ALA A 20 -27.56 -15.83 -17.42
N GLY A 21 -26.96 -15.68 -16.22
CA GLY A 21 -25.54 -15.89 -15.96
C GLY A 21 -24.70 -14.60 -15.97
N ASP A 22 -25.31 -13.44 -15.89
CA ASP A 22 -24.57 -12.19 -15.72
C ASP A 22 -24.13 -12.00 -14.26
N TRP A 23 -22.82 -12.16 -14.03
CA TRP A 23 -22.20 -12.00 -12.72
C TRP A 23 -22.41 -10.61 -12.11
N PHE A 24 -22.22 -9.56 -12.90
CA PHE A 24 -22.33 -8.21 -12.39
C PHE A 24 -23.73 -7.89 -11.89
N CYS A 25 -24.74 -8.40 -12.58
CA CYS A 25 -26.13 -8.28 -12.15
C CYS A 25 -26.41 -9.09 -10.88
N ALA A 26 -25.91 -10.34 -10.81
CA ALA A 26 -26.07 -11.20 -9.63
C ALA A 26 -25.34 -10.61 -8.41
N HIS A 27 -24.09 -10.18 -8.58
CA HIS A 27 -23.31 -9.56 -7.52
C HIS A 27 -23.93 -8.28 -6.98
N ARG A 28 -24.42 -7.40 -7.87
CA ARG A 28 -25.07 -6.16 -7.45
C ARG A 28 -26.41 -6.41 -6.74
N LEU A 29 -27.18 -7.41 -7.17
CA LEU A 29 -28.39 -7.84 -6.46
C LEU A 29 -28.07 -8.40 -5.08
N ALA A 30 -27.01 -9.23 -4.96
CA ALA A 30 -26.57 -9.75 -3.69
C ALA A 30 -26.15 -8.63 -2.72
N GLN A 31 -25.41 -7.64 -3.20
CA GLN A 31 -25.04 -6.46 -2.41
C GLN A 31 -26.29 -5.70 -1.92
N ALA A 32 -27.22 -5.36 -2.83
CA ALA A 32 -28.44 -4.66 -2.46
C ALA A 32 -29.30 -5.45 -1.46
N THR A 33 -29.35 -6.79 -1.62
CA THR A 33 -30.05 -7.65 -0.65
C THR A 33 -29.43 -7.55 0.74
N LEU A 34 -28.11 -7.45 0.84
CA LEU A 34 -27.39 -7.32 2.11
C LEU A 34 -27.51 -5.91 2.70
N GLU A 35 -27.60 -4.89 1.84
CA GLU A 35 -27.88 -3.51 2.28
C GLU A 35 -29.28 -3.38 2.89
N ASP A 36 -30.28 -4.04 2.27
CA ASP A 36 -31.68 -4.01 2.73
C ASP A 36 -31.95 -4.93 3.93
N ASP A 37 -31.36 -6.13 3.93
CA ASP A 37 -31.52 -7.15 4.98
C ASP A 37 -30.17 -7.81 5.31
N PRO A 38 -29.38 -7.23 6.23
CA PRO A 38 -28.09 -7.79 6.65
C PRO A 38 -28.22 -9.05 7.54
N GLU A 39 -29.43 -9.41 7.97
CA GLU A 39 -29.73 -10.53 8.81
C GLU A 39 -29.71 -11.89 8.06
N PRO A 40 -29.78 -13.03 8.75
CA PRO A 40 -29.67 -14.34 8.11
C PRO A 40 -30.53 -14.59 6.89
N PRO A 41 -31.79 -14.14 6.79
CA PRO A 41 -32.58 -14.34 5.56
C PRO A 41 -31.99 -13.64 4.34
N GLY A 42 -31.55 -12.35 4.49
CA GLY A 42 -30.90 -11.61 3.41
C GLY A 42 -29.55 -12.20 3.03
N ARG A 43 -28.73 -12.63 4.02
CA ARG A 43 -27.46 -13.36 3.78
C ARG A 43 -27.68 -14.62 2.97
N GLN A 44 -28.69 -15.41 3.29
CA GLN A 44 -28.99 -16.63 2.55
C GLN A 44 -29.44 -16.34 1.12
N THR A 45 -30.24 -15.31 0.91
CA THR A 45 -30.68 -14.86 -0.42
C THR A 45 -29.48 -14.39 -1.25
N ALA A 46 -28.58 -13.59 -0.67
CA ALA A 46 -27.37 -13.14 -1.34
C ALA A 46 -26.47 -14.30 -1.77
N LEU A 47 -26.25 -15.29 -0.89
CA LEU A 47 -25.49 -16.49 -1.24
C LEU A 47 -26.16 -17.30 -2.37
N ALA A 48 -27.48 -17.45 -2.33
CA ALA A 48 -28.21 -18.16 -3.39
C ALA A 48 -28.10 -17.49 -4.76
N LEU A 49 -27.99 -16.16 -4.82
CA LEU A 49 -27.73 -15.42 -6.05
C LEU A 49 -26.34 -15.68 -6.63
N LEU A 50 -25.34 -15.93 -5.76
CA LEU A 50 -23.95 -16.12 -6.15
C LEU A 50 -23.58 -17.60 -6.36
N GLU A 51 -24.32 -18.54 -5.78
CA GLU A 51 -24.06 -19.99 -5.83
C GLU A 51 -23.84 -20.53 -7.25
N PRO A 52 -24.63 -20.19 -8.29
CA PRO A 52 -24.41 -20.71 -9.64
C PRO A 52 -23.03 -20.38 -10.19
N PHE A 53 -22.45 -19.23 -9.81
CA PHE A 53 -21.13 -18.79 -10.25
C PHE A 53 -20.02 -19.49 -9.45
N VAL A 54 -20.22 -19.68 -8.15
CA VAL A 54 -19.32 -20.46 -7.29
C VAL A 54 -19.23 -21.91 -7.79
N ALA A 55 -20.35 -22.49 -8.19
CA ALA A 55 -20.40 -23.86 -8.72
C ALA A 55 -19.56 -24.05 -10.00
N THR A 56 -19.32 -23.00 -10.78
CA THR A 56 -18.41 -23.06 -11.94
C THR A 56 -16.93 -23.17 -11.56
N GLY A 57 -16.57 -22.90 -10.30
CA GLY A 57 -15.19 -22.82 -9.84
C GLY A 57 -14.49 -21.50 -10.21
N TRP A 58 -15.23 -20.50 -10.70
CA TRP A 58 -14.65 -19.20 -11.03
C TRP A 58 -14.17 -18.47 -9.77
N MET A 59 -12.86 -18.26 -9.67
CA MET A 59 -12.22 -17.79 -8.43
C MET A 59 -12.72 -16.43 -7.95
N LYS A 60 -13.12 -15.51 -8.84
CA LYS A 60 -13.69 -14.23 -8.41
C LYS A 60 -15.00 -14.45 -7.64
N ALA A 61 -15.88 -15.34 -8.11
CA ALA A 61 -17.12 -15.68 -7.41
C ALA A 61 -16.83 -16.39 -6.08
N VAL A 62 -15.91 -17.35 -6.08
CA VAL A 62 -15.49 -18.07 -4.88
C VAL A 62 -14.93 -17.08 -3.85
N SER A 63 -13.99 -16.22 -4.24
CA SER A 63 -13.38 -15.23 -3.32
C SER A 63 -14.40 -14.24 -2.77
N THR A 64 -15.38 -13.79 -3.57
CA THR A 64 -16.47 -12.94 -3.10
C THR A 64 -17.29 -13.61 -2.01
N VAL A 65 -17.73 -14.85 -2.24
CA VAL A 65 -18.52 -15.59 -1.25
C VAL A 65 -17.70 -15.95 -0.01
N VAL A 66 -16.43 -16.30 -0.19
CA VAL A 66 -15.48 -16.53 0.92
C VAL A 66 -15.34 -15.26 1.78
N GLY A 67 -15.22 -14.08 1.18
CA GLY A 67 -15.18 -12.81 1.90
C GLY A 67 -16.44 -12.60 2.76
N LEU A 68 -17.63 -12.75 2.17
CA LEU A 68 -18.90 -12.61 2.87
C LEU A 68 -19.02 -13.62 4.04
N LEU A 69 -18.67 -14.88 3.82
CA LEU A 69 -18.70 -15.89 4.87
C LEU A 69 -17.72 -15.57 6.00
N ALA A 70 -16.53 -15.04 5.67
CA ALA A 70 -15.53 -14.66 6.65
C ALA A 70 -15.94 -13.43 7.49
N GLU A 71 -16.65 -12.48 6.88
CA GLU A 71 -17.27 -11.33 7.58
C GLU A 71 -18.38 -11.76 8.54
N TRP A 72 -19.11 -12.81 8.20
CA TRP A 72 -20.19 -13.36 9.05
C TRP A 72 -19.71 -14.41 10.05
N ASP A 73 -18.39 -14.58 10.20
CA ASP A 73 -17.75 -15.57 11.07
C ASP A 73 -18.11 -17.05 10.72
N ARG A 74 -18.53 -17.32 9.46
CA ARG A 74 -18.79 -18.66 8.94
C ARG A 74 -17.53 -19.27 8.33
N LEU A 75 -16.44 -19.28 9.09
CA LEU A 75 -15.10 -19.62 8.60
C LEU A 75 -15.00 -21.05 8.05
N ASP A 76 -15.69 -22.02 8.68
CA ASP A 76 -15.64 -23.41 8.22
C ASP A 76 -16.24 -23.60 6.81
N GLU A 77 -17.27 -22.86 6.48
CA GLU A 77 -17.88 -22.88 5.14
C GLU A 77 -16.99 -22.20 4.11
N ALA A 78 -16.38 -21.08 4.49
CA ALA A 78 -15.41 -20.39 3.65
C ALA A 78 -14.20 -21.31 3.34
N ILE A 79 -13.66 -21.98 4.37
CA ILE A 79 -12.58 -22.98 4.24
C ILE A 79 -13.00 -24.13 3.29
N ALA A 80 -14.22 -24.65 3.45
CA ALA A 80 -14.70 -25.74 2.62
C ALA A 80 -14.75 -25.36 1.13
N LEU A 81 -15.15 -24.13 0.80
CA LEU A 81 -15.18 -23.63 -0.57
C LEU A 81 -13.78 -23.50 -1.19
N LEU A 82 -12.77 -23.17 -0.39
CA LEU A 82 -11.40 -22.95 -0.87
C LEU A 82 -10.59 -24.25 -1.00
N ARG A 83 -10.96 -25.35 -0.32
CA ARG A 83 -10.16 -26.60 -0.34
C ARG A 83 -9.91 -27.13 -1.74
N ARG A 84 -10.95 -27.29 -2.55
CA ARG A 84 -10.82 -27.83 -3.90
C ARG A 84 -9.92 -26.98 -4.81
N PRO A 85 -10.10 -25.65 -4.93
CA PRO A 85 -9.18 -24.83 -5.73
C PRO A 85 -7.76 -24.77 -5.13
N ALA A 86 -7.59 -24.80 -3.81
CA ALA A 86 -6.29 -24.87 -3.17
C ALA A 86 -5.57 -26.21 -3.48
N ASP A 87 -6.29 -27.34 -3.41
CA ASP A 87 -5.75 -28.66 -3.75
C ASP A 87 -5.30 -28.74 -5.23
N SER A 88 -5.97 -27.99 -6.12
CA SER A 88 -5.54 -27.85 -7.51
C SER A 88 -4.34 -26.91 -7.72
N GLY A 89 -3.82 -26.31 -6.66
CA GLY A 89 -2.66 -25.43 -6.69
C GLY A 89 -2.97 -23.97 -7.06
N HIS A 90 -4.24 -23.55 -6.98
CA HIS A 90 -4.57 -22.17 -7.29
C HIS A 90 -4.02 -21.21 -6.22
N ARG A 91 -3.02 -20.38 -6.57
CA ARG A 91 -2.26 -19.52 -5.65
C ARG A 91 -3.16 -18.65 -4.75
N GLN A 92 -4.14 -17.95 -5.32
CA GLN A 92 -5.05 -17.10 -4.55
C GLN A 92 -5.89 -17.92 -3.55
N ALA A 93 -6.35 -19.12 -3.93
CA ALA A 93 -7.10 -20.00 -3.03
C ALA A 93 -6.23 -20.52 -1.89
N LEU A 94 -4.96 -20.84 -2.16
CA LEU A 94 -3.99 -21.23 -1.13
C LEU A 94 -3.78 -20.13 -0.10
N ARG A 95 -3.57 -18.89 -0.55
CA ARG A 95 -3.41 -17.73 0.36
C ARG A 95 -4.67 -17.48 1.19
N GLN A 96 -5.84 -17.43 0.56
CA GLN A 96 -7.10 -17.21 1.28
C GLN A 96 -7.39 -18.33 2.28
N LEU A 97 -7.14 -19.60 1.89
CA LEU A 97 -7.31 -20.73 2.79
C LEU A 97 -6.36 -20.64 3.99
N ALA A 98 -5.08 -20.34 3.75
CA ALA A 98 -4.09 -20.16 4.81
C ALA A 98 -4.49 -19.04 5.78
N THR A 99 -4.95 -17.90 5.26
CA THR A 99 -5.43 -16.77 6.08
C THR A 99 -6.62 -17.17 6.96
N LEU A 100 -7.59 -17.93 6.44
CA LEU A 100 -8.74 -18.39 7.23
C LEU A 100 -8.34 -19.42 8.29
N LEU A 101 -7.41 -20.32 7.95
CA LEU A 101 -6.86 -21.29 8.91
C LEU A 101 -6.11 -20.58 10.04
N ALA A 102 -5.29 -19.58 9.72
CA ALA A 102 -4.58 -18.77 10.70
C ALA A 102 -5.54 -18.01 11.63
N ARG A 103 -6.62 -17.42 11.09
CA ARG A 103 -7.69 -16.79 11.90
C ARG A 103 -8.35 -17.76 12.89
N GLN A 104 -8.39 -19.05 12.57
CA GLN A 104 -8.87 -20.11 13.49
C GLN A 104 -7.77 -20.65 14.41
N GLY A 105 -6.52 -20.14 14.34
CA GLY A 105 -5.39 -20.64 15.11
C GLY A 105 -4.87 -22.02 14.64
N ARG A 106 -5.25 -22.48 13.44
CA ARG A 106 -4.87 -23.76 12.87
C ARG A 106 -3.53 -23.70 12.15
N ILE A 107 -2.49 -23.27 12.87
CA ILE A 107 -1.17 -22.95 12.32
C ILE A 107 -0.47 -24.17 11.73
N ASP A 108 -0.63 -25.35 12.32
CA ASP A 108 -0.07 -26.58 11.75
C ASP A 108 -0.61 -26.87 10.34
N GLU A 109 -1.88 -26.55 10.09
CA GLU A 109 -2.47 -26.70 8.75
C GLU A 109 -1.99 -25.62 7.78
N VAL A 110 -1.72 -24.40 8.25
CA VAL A 110 -1.08 -23.34 7.45
C VAL A 110 0.30 -23.81 6.98
N ILE A 111 1.11 -24.33 7.90
CA ILE A 111 2.46 -24.83 7.59
C ILE A 111 2.39 -26.03 6.62
N ALA A 112 1.50 -26.98 6.88
CA ALA A 112 1.32 -28.13 5.99
C ALA A 112 0.82 -27.73 4.58
N LEU A 113 0.03 -26.69 4.47
CA LEU A 113 -0.51 -26.17 3.21
C LEU A 113 0.54 -25.42 2.39
N LEU A 114 1.24 -24.47 3.02
CA LEU A 114 2.14 -23.53 2.34
C LEU A 114 3.60 -24.03 2.30
N GLY A 115 4.08 -24.72 3.33
CA GLY A 115 5.47 -25.15 3.45
C GLY A 115 6.00 -25.91 2.23
N PRO A 116 5.29 -26.94 1.70
CA PRO A 116 5.73 -27.64 0.48
C PRO A 116 5.78 -26.76 -0.78
N ARG A 117 5.29 -25.51 -0.70
CA ARG A 117 5.19 -24.53 -1.78
C ARG A 117 5.99 -23.27 -1.50
N ALA A 118 6.86 -23.29 -0.51
CA ALA A 118 7.67 -22.13 -0.11
C ALA A 118 8.72 -21.70 -1.17
N THR A 119 8.80 -22.40 -2.29
CA THR A 119 9.54 -21.96 -3.48
C THR A 119 8.78 -20.90 -4.29
N ASP A 120 7.47 -20.72 -4.08
CA ASP A 120 6.69 -19.59 -4.58
C ASP A 120 6.82 -18.46 -3.54
N LEU A 121 7.47 -17.35 -3.90
CA LEU A 121 7.78 -16.26 -2.96
C LEU A 121 6.52 -15.71 -2.28
N VAL A 122 5.45 -15.51 -3.03
CA VAL A 122 4.17 -14.99 -2.50
C VAL A 122 3.55 -15.93 -1.45
N LEU A 123 3.72 -17.24 -1.61
CA LEU A 123 3.27 -18.23 -0.63
C LEU A 123 4.24 -18.32 0.56
N ALA A 124 5.53 -18.13 0.34
CA ALA A 124 6.54 -18.05 1.38
C ALA A 124 6.34 -16.83 2.28
N GLU A 125 6.09 -15.67 1.70
CA GLU A 125 5.71 -14.44 2.43
C GLU A 125 4.47 -14.68 3.30
N SER A 126 3.42 -15.24 2.70
CA SER A 126 2.20 -15.57 3.44
C SER A 126 2.45 -16.57 4.57
N LEU A 127 3.36 -17.55 4.36
CA LEU A 127 3.76 -18.51 5.39
C LEU A 127 4.45 -17.79 6.56
N VAL A 128 5.45 -16.96 6.27
CA VAL A 128 6.18 -16.19 7.28
C VAL A 128 5.25 -15.23 8.03
N GLU A 129 4.38 -14.52 7.33
CA GLU A 129 3.44 -13.58 7.93
C GLU A 129 2.42 -14.27 8.85
N LEU A 130 1.72 -15.30 8.33
CA LEU A 130 0.64 -15.97 9.04
C LEU A 130 1.11 -16.85 10.20
N THR A 131 2.39 -17.17 10.29
CA THR A 131 2.97 -17.92 11.39
C THR A 131 3.68 -17.04 12.44
N ALA A 132 3.58 -15.71 12.29
CA ALA A 132 4.13 -14.76 13.25
C ALA A 132 3.60 -15.06 14.68
N ASP A 133 4.46 -14.84 15.66
CA ASP A 133 4.13 -14.97 17.09
C ASP A 133 3.71 -16.39 17.57
N HIS A 134 3.89 -17.40 16.71
CA HIS A 134 3.57 -18.79 17.08
C HIS A 134 4.81 -19.62 17.48
N GLY A 135 6.00 -18.99 17.52
CA GLY A 135 7.24 -19.64 17.95
C GLY A 135 7.72 -20.76 17.02
N ARG A 136 7.36 -20.72 15.73
CA ARG A 136 7.71 -21.74 14.73
C ARG A 136 8.77 -21.25 13.74
N ASP A 137 9.45 -20.14 14.01
CA ASP A 137 10.35 -19.47 13.07
C ASP A 137 11.51 -20.34 12.61
N GLU A 138 12.06 -21.22 13.46
CA GLU A 138 13.11 -22.17 13.05
C GLU A 138 12.59 -23.21 12.05
N GLU A 139 11.39 -23.72 12.26
CA GLU A 139 10.75 -24.66 11.34
C GLU A 139 10.44 -23.98 10.00
N ILE A 140 9.91 -22.77 10.02
CA ILE A 140 9.62 -22.00 8.82
C ILE A 140 10.91 -21.69 8.06
N ALA A 141 11.96 -21.26 8.72
CA ALA A 141 13.27 -21.02 8.10
C ALA A 141 13.82 -22.27 7.39
N ALA A 142 13.58 -23.47 7.94
CA ALA A 142 13.98 -24.73 7.31
C ALA A 142 13.17 -25.10 6.08
N LEU A 143 11.95 -24.55 5.92
CA LEU A 143 11.07 -24.77 4.76
C LEU A 143 11.35 -23.79 3.61
N LEU A 144 11.93 -22.62 3.91
CA LEU A 144 12.28 -21.65 2.89
C LEU A 144 13.47 -22.14 2.03
N PRO A 145 13.55 -21.72 0.77
CA PRO A 145 14.76 -21.90 -0.03
C PRO A 145 15.96 -21.28 0.68
N ALA A 146 17.15 -21.78 0.36
CA ALA A 146 18.39 -21.16 0.84
C ALA A 146 18.43 -19.68 0.42
N VAL A 147 19.10 -18.85 1.25
CA VAL A 147 19.30 -17.44 0.93
C VAL A 147 19.91 -17.33 -0.47
N SER A 148 19.19 -16.68 -1.35
CA SER A 148 19.65 -16.36 -2.69
C SER A 148 19.05 -15.03 -3.12
N VAL A 149 19.86 -14.24 -3.81
CA VAL A 149 19.43 -13.06 -4.53
C VAL A 149 19.47 -13.42 -6.00
N GLY A 150 18.39 -13.23 -6.73
CA GLY A 150 18.38 -13.43 -8.17
C GLY A 150 19.35 -12.46 -8.86
N PRO A 151 19.86 -12.78 -10.07
CA PRO A 151 20.58 -11.79 -10.84
C PRO A 151 19.64 -10.60 -11.11
N PRO A 152 20.16 -9.35 -11.02
CA PRO A 152 19.35 -8.19 -11.32
C PRO A 152 18.77 -8.30 -12.74
N ASP A 153 17.48 -7.93 -12.89
CA ASP A 153 16.88 -7.83 -14.22
C ASP A 153 17.69 -6.82 -15.03
N PRO A 154 18.17 -7.18 -16.25
CA PRO A 154 18.94 -6.27 -17.08
C PRO A 154 18.18 -4.98 -17.46
N PHE A 155 16.85 -4.97 -17.39
CA PHE A 155 15.99 -3.86 -17.75
C PHE A 155 15.45 -3.11 -16.53
N GLU A 156 15.29 -3.80 -15.39
CA GLU A 156 14.84 -3.25 -14.12
C GLU A 156 15.76 -3.72 -12.97
N PRO A 157 17.04 -3.25 -12.94
CA PRO A 157 18.02 -3.77 -12.00
C PRO A 157 17.72 -3.49 -10.52
N TRP A 158 16.78 -2.58 -10.25
CA TRP A 158 16.30 -2.25 -8.90
C TRP A 158 15.17 -3.16 -8.41
N ARG A 159 14.61 -4.00 -9.28
CA ARG A 159 13.54 -4.92 -8.93
C ARG A 159 14.14 -6.23 -8.46
N SER A 160 13.85 -6.61 -7.22
CA SER A 160 14.19 -7.94 -6.76
C SER A 160 13.37 -8.96 -7.57
N ASP A 161 14.07 -9.92 -8.18
CA ASP A 161 13.40 -11.03 -8.85
C ASP A 161 12.51 -11.79 -7.86
N ASP A 162 11.49 -12.49 -8.38
CA ASP A 162 10.55 -13.37 -7.65
C ASP A 162 11.23 -14.46 -6.77
N TRP A 163 12.53 -14.36 -6.53
CA TRP A 163 13.40 -15.33 -5.87
C TRP A 163 14.07 -14.80 -4.61
N ASP A 164 13.84 -13.54 -4.27
CA ASP A 164 14.54 -12.93 -3.16
C ASP A 164 14.01 -13.40 -1.81
N THR A 165 14.77 -14.28 -1.18
CA THR A 165 14.45 -14.81 0.14
C THR A 165 15.16 -14.09 1.28
N VAL A 166 16.04 -13.12 0.99
CA VAL A 166 16.80 -12.36 2.01
C VAL A 166 15.86 -11.65 3.00
N PRO A 167 14.82 -10.93 2.56
CA PRO A 167 13.88 -10.26 3.47
C PRO A 167 13.17 -11.22 4.42
N LEU A 168 12.79 -12.40 3.92
CA LEU A 168 12.08 -13.42 4.72
C LEU A 168 13.00 -14.03 5.78
N HIS A 169 14.24 -14.40 5.40
CA HIS A 169 15.21 -14.91 6.35
C HIS A 169 15.58 -13.87 7.41
N ALA A 170 15.76 -12.60 7.03
CA ALA A 170 16.04 -11.52 7.97
C ALA A 170 14.89 -11.35 8.97
N THR A 171 13.64 -11.39 8.52
CA THR A 171 12.46 -11.32 9.37
C THR A 171 12.40 -12.47 10.37
N LEU A 172 12.68 -13.70 9.94
CA LEU A 172 12.73 -14.87 10.82
C LEU A 172 13.86 -14.80 11.84
N LEU A 173 15.03 -14.33 11.44
CA LEU A 173 16.17 -14.11 12.35
C LEU A 173 15.84 -13.05 13.41
N GLU A 174 15.20 -11.95 13.01
CA GLU A 174 14.74 -10.91 13.95
C GLU A 174 13.77 -11.49 14.99
N ARG A 175 12.75 -12.25 14.56
CA ARG A 175 11.77 -12.90 15.45
C ARG A 175 12.40 -13.90 16.40
N GLN A 176 13.47 -14.57 15.99
CA GLN A 176 14.27 -15.47 16.84
C GLN A 176 15.17 -14.71 17.83
N GLY A 177 15.19 -13.37 17.81
CA GLY A 177 16.07 -12.53 18.61
C GLY A 177 17.51 -12.48 18.10
N ARG A 178 17.79 -13.03 16.92
CA ARG A 178 19.11 -13.08 16.26
C ARG A 178 19.34 -11.82 15.42
N VAL A 179 19.17 -10.65 16.05
CA VAL A 179 19.15 -9.34 15.36
C VAL A 179 20.47 -9.06 14.64
N ASP A 180 21.62 -9.39 15.25
CA ASP A 180 22.93 -9.15 14.62
C ASP A 180 23.11 -9.97 13.34
N GLU A 181 22.57 -11.18 13.30
CA GLU A 181 22.61 -12.01 12.11
C GLU A 181 21.65 -11.49 11.02
N ALA A 182 20.48 -10.99 11.42
CA ALA A 182 19.55 -10.35 10.49
C ALA A 182 20.16 -9.09 9.86
N VAL A 183 20.79 -8.24 10.66
CA VAL A 183 21.52 -7.04 10.20
C VAL A 183 22.65 -7.43 9.25
N SER A 184 23.46 -8.42 9.64
CA SER A 184 24.59 -8.89 8.79
C SER A 184 24.10 -9.46 7.47
N LEU A 185 22.99 -10.19 7.47
CA LEU A 185 22.39 -10.75 6.28
C LEU A 185 21.92 -9.64 5.32
N LEU A 186 21.12 -8.70 5.81
CA LEU A 186 20.61 -7.58 5.00
C LEU A 186 21.76 -6.72 4.49
N HIS A 187 22.67 -6.31 5.37
CA HIS A 187 23.82 -5.47 5.00
C HIS A 187 24.68 -6.11 3.90
N GLY A 188 24.89 -7.45 3.97
CA GLY A 188 25.63 -8.19 2.95
C GLY A 188 24.91 -8.26 1.59
N HIS A 189 23.63 -7.90 1.52
CA HIS A 189 22.82 -8.00 0.32
C HIS A 189 22.17 -6.65 -0.10
N VAL A 190 22.45 -5.55 0.60
CA VAL A 190 22.01 -4.20 0.16
C VAL A 190 22.59 -3.87 -1.21
N TYR A 191 23.85 -4.25 -1.46
CA TYR A 191 24.50 -4.07 -2.75
C TYR A 191 24.84 -5.42 -3.36
N VAL A 192 24.29 -5.71 -4.54
CA VAL A 192 24.64 -6.89 -5.34
C VAL A 192 25.13 -6.41 -6.71
N ASP A 193 26.32 -6.80 -7.10
CA ASP A 193 26.96 -6.39 -8.35
C ASP A 193 27.00 -4.86 -8.57
N GLY A 194 27.06 -4.08 -7.48
CA GLY A 194 27.11 -2.62 -7.50
C GLY A 194 25.76 -1.93 -7.64
N VAL A 195 24.66 -2.68 -7.63
CA VAL A 195 23.29 -2.17 -7.62
C VAL A 195 22.73 -2.26 -6.20
N MET A 196 22.13 -1.17 -5.72
CA MET A 196 21.45 -1.16 -4.43
C MET A 196 20.03 -1.73 -4.57
N TYR A 197 19.72 -2.69 -3.71
CA TYR A 197 18.38 -3.26 -3.60
C TYR A 197 17.56 -2.46 -2.57
N ALA A 198 16.60 -1.69 -3.07
CA ALA A 198 15.78 -0.78 -2.28
C ALA A 198 15.09 -1.49 -1.10
N ASP A 199 14.50 -2.65 -1.35
CA ASP A 199 13.78 -3.43 -0.33
C ASP A 199 14.70 -3.89 0.81
N HIS A 200 15.93 -4.31 0.49
CA HIS A 200 16.93 -4.68 1.50
C HIS A 200 17.39 -3.47 2.31
N ALA A 201 17.65 -2.35 1.63
CA ALA A 201 18.06 -1.09 2.26
C ALA A 201 16.98 -0.59 3.21
N GLN A 202 15.71 -0.58 2.77
CA GLN A 202 14.56 -0.22 3.58
C GLN A 202 14.39 -1.14 4.78
N GLN A 203 14.47 -2.47 4.57
CA GLN A 203 14.31 -3.42 5.67
C GLN A 203 15.46 -3.32 6.68
N LEU A 204 16.71 -3.13 6.22
CA LEU A 204 17.87 -2.92 7.11
C LEU A 204 17.67 -1.67 7.95
N ALA A 205 17.30 -0.56 7.33
CA ALA A 205 17.05 0.70 8.03
C ALA A 205 15.96 0.56 9.09
N CYS A 206 14.81 -0.03 8.72
CA CYS A 206 13.71 -0.29 9.66
C CYS A 206 14.12 -1.25 10.80
N LEU A 207 14.91 -2.29 10.51
CA LEU A 207 15.42 -3.23 11.52
C LEU A 207 16.31 -2.50 12.54
N LEU A 208 17.27 -1.71 12.06
CA LEU A 208 18.17 -0.92 12.91
C LEU A 208 17.39 0.08 13.76
N ALA A 209 16.39 0.76 13.18
CA ALA A 209 15.52 1.71 13.88
C ALA A 209 14.73 1.03 15.01
N ARG A 210 14.01 -0.07 14.72
CA ARG A 210 13.24 -0.80 15.74
C ARG A 210 14.08 -1.26 16.93
N HIS A 211 15.35 -1.60 16.69
CA HIS A 211 16.27 -2.02 17.76
C HIS A 211 17.11 -0.88 18.34
N GLY A 212 16.81 0.39 17.97
CA GLY A 212 17.47 1.57 18.52
C GLY A 212 18.96 1.69 18.18
N ARG A 213 19.40 1.08 17.08
CA ARG A 213 20.80 1.06 16.61
C ARG A 213 21.14 2.34 15.84
N GLU A 214 20.89 3.51 16.46
CA GLU A 214 21.05 4.82 15.83
C GLU A 214 22.45 5.09 15.24
N ALA A 215 23.49 4.56 15.87
CA ALA A 215 24.86 4.73 15.36
C ALA A 215 25.06 4.03 14.02
N GLU A 216 24.54 2.81 13.88
CA GLU A 216 24.64 2.02 12.66
C GLU A 216 23.74 2.56 11.55
N LEU A 217 22.58 3.14 11.89
CA LEU A 217 21.77 3.90 10.93
C LEU A 217 22.54 5.08 10.33
N ARG A 218 23.30 5.83 11.16
CA ARG A 218 24.12 6.93 10.66
C ARG A 218 25.30 6.45 9.82
N GLU A 219 25.89 5.30 10.16
CA GLU A 219 26.93 4.67 9.35
C GLU A 219 26.37 4.21 8.01
N PHE A 220 25.20 3.56 8.01
CA PHE A 220 24.53 3.14 6.79
C PHE A 220 24.13 4.33 5.89
N ALA A 221 23.67 5.46 6.48
CA ALA A 221 23.45 6.69 5.73
C ALA A 221 24.71 7.19 5.03
N ALA A 222 25.86 7.15 5.72
CA ALA A 222 27.14 7.61 5.17
C ALA A 222 27.67 6.69 4.05
N ASP A 223 27.28 5.40 4.05
CA ASP A 223 27.70 4.39 3.09
C ASP A 223 26.78 4.30 1.84
N GLY A 224 25.91 5.31 1.64
CA GLY A 224 25.04 5.41 0.45
C GLY A 224 23.60 5.02 0.69
N GLY A 225 23.24 4.52 1.88
CA GLY A 225 21.86 4.26 2.29
C GLY A 225 21.12 5.48 2.87
N GLU A 226 21.54 6.71 2.52
CA GLU A 226 21.11 7.97 3.14
C GLU A 226 19.58 8.08 3.18
N GLU A 227 18.92 7.86 2.06
CA GLU A 227 17.47 7.97 1.91
C GLU A 227 16.72 7.08 2.92
N TYR A 228 17.03 5.81 2.96
CA TYR A 228 16.35 4.83 3.81
C TYR A 228 16.73 4.98 5.29
N ALA A 229 18.01 5.20 5.56
CA ALA A 229 18.52 5.28 6.93
C ALA A 229 18.02 6.52 7.66
N LEU A 230 17.96 7.67 7.00
CA LEU A 230 17.52 8.92 7.62
C LEU A 230 16.01 8.98 7.81
N ALA A 231 15.24 8.44 6.86
CA ALA A 231 13.80 8.27 7.02
C ALA A 231 13.50 7.37 8.24
N ALA A 232 14.09 6.19 8.30
CA ALA A 232 13.88 5.25 9.41
C ALA A 232 14.37 5.82 10.77
N LEU A 233 15.46 6.60 10.78
CA LEU A 233 15.94 7.27 11.98
C LEU A 233 15.00 8.37 12.44
N ALA A 234 14.45 9.16 11.51
CA ALA A 234 13.49 10.22 11.83
C ALA A 234 12.19 9.64 12.39
N ASP A 235 11.65 8.57 11.77
CA ASP A 235 10.46 7.89 12.27
C ASP A 235 10.68 7.32 13.68
N HIS A 236 11.84 6.67 13.92
CA HIS A 236 12.21 6.17 15.23
C HIS A 236 12.31 7.27 16.31
N LEU A 237 12.86 8.44 15.94
CA LEU A 237 12.93 9.59 16.84
C LEU A 237 11.53 10.18 17.08
N GLU A 238 10.67 10.25 16.05
CA GLU A 238 9.29 10.70 16.14
C GLU A 238 8.48 9.81 17.09
N GLU A 239 8.55 8.48 16.96
CA GLU A 239 7.89 7.52 17.86
C GLU A 239 8.29 7.72 19.32
N ARG A 240 9.54 8.12 19.57
CA ARG A 240 10.06 8.46 20.89
C ARG A 240 9.77 9.88 21.34
N GLN A 241 8.95 10.62 20.60
CA GLN A 241 8.57 12.01 20.87
C GLN A 241 9.78 12.97 20.83
N ARG A 242 10.85 12.60 20.11
CA ARG A 242 12.06 13.41 19.89
C ARG A 242 11.95 14.16 18.56
N ILE A 243 10.89 14.94 18.40
CA ILE A 243 10.51 15.56 17.11
C ILE A 243 11.58 16.51 16.59
N ASP A 244 12.15 17.33 17.48
CA ASP A 244 13.18 18.29 17.07
C ASP A 244 14.46 17.57 16.60
N ASP A 245 14.83 16.46 17.25
CA ASP A 245 15.97 15.64 16.83
C ASP A 245 15.72 14.98 15.46
N ALA A 246 14.51 14.53 15.20
CA ALA A 246 14.10 14.00 13.90
C ALA A 246 14.19 15.06 12.80
N VAL A 247 13.64 16.22 13.06
CA VAL A 247 13.71 17.38 12.14
C VAL A 247 15.17 17.79 11.88
N ASP A 248 16.00 17.87 12.90
CA ASP A 248 17.41 18.26 12.74
C ASP A 248 18.20 17.19 11.96
N THR A 249 17.87 15.90 12.14
CA THR A 249 18.47 14.80 11.39
C THR A 249 18.19 14.93 9.89
N LEU A 250 16.93 15.12 9.51
CA LEU A 250 16.53 15.27 8.10
C LEU A 250 17.03 16.60 7.50
N ARG A 251 17.04 17.69 8.27
CA ARG A 251 17.61 18.96 7.80
C ARG A 251 19.09 18.92 7.50
N ALA A 252 19.85 18.18 8.31
CA ALA A 252 21.28 18.05 8.07
C ALA A 252 21.56 17.35 6.72
N ALA A 253 20.68 16.47 6.29
CA ALA A 253 20.78 15.77 5.03
C ALA A 253 20.12 16.52 3.85
N ASP A 254 19.13 17.36 4.10
CA ASP A 254 18.50 18.21 3.07
C ASP A 254 19.53 19.12 2.36
N VAL A 255 20.64 19.44 3.06
CA VAL A 255 21.79 20.15 2.47
C VAL A 255 22.42 19.38 1.29
N SER A 256 22.24 18.06 1.21
CA SER A 256 22.74 17.22 0.11
C SER A 256 21.90 17.32 -1.16
N GLY A 257 20.69 17.88 -1.07
CA GLY A 257 19.76 18.00 -2.19
C GLY A 257 19.04 16.70 -2.54
N ASN A 258 18.90 15.76 -1.57
CA ASN A 258 18.14 14.53 -1.77
C ASN A 258 16.64 14.81 -1.68
N PRO A 259 15.86 14.67 -2.78
CA PRO A 259 14.45 15.00 -2.81
C PRO A 259 13.59 14.13 -1.88
N HIS A 260 13.94 12.86 -1.70
CA HIS A 260 13.20 11.95 -0.82
C HIS A 260 13.35 12.34 0.66
N VAL A 261 14.55 12.74 1.08
CA VAL A 261 14.80 13.26 2.44
C VAL A 261 14.02 14.55 2.67
N ALA A 262 13.99 15.44 1.70
CA ALA A 262 13.25 16.69 1.77
C ALA A 262 11.73 16.48 1.84
N LEU A 263 11.21 15.52 1.10
CA LEU A 263 9.81 15.12 1.17
C LEU A 263 9.47 14.62 2.58
N HIS A 264 10.26 13.68 3.10
CA HIS A 264 10.06 13.13 4.44
C HIS A 264 10.14 14.20 5.55
N LEU A 265 11.06 15.16 5.41
CA LEU A 265 11.13 16.32 6.30
C LEU A 265 9.86 17.18 6.23
N SER A 266 9.35 17.43 5.01
CA SER A 266 8.13 18.21 4.83
C SER A 266 6.92 17.53 5.48
N GLU A 267 6.77 16.21 5.30
CA GLU A 267 5.72 15.42 5.95
C GLU A 267 5.80 15.45 7.47
N LEU A 268 7.00 15.22 8.03
CA LEU A 268 7.24 15.27 9.47
C LEU A 268 6.85 16.63 10.05
N LEU A 269 7.29 17.72 9.42
CA LEU A 269 6.96 19.08 9.82
C LEU A 269 5.44 19.33 9.75
N ALA A 270 4.77 18.84 8.72
CA ALA A 270 3.33 18.98 8.54
C ALA A 270 2.53 18.24 9.61
N ARG A 271 2.88 16.98 9.89
CA ARG A 271 2.25 16.16 10.96
C ARG A 271 2.32 16.85 12.31
N HIS A 272 3.41 17.57 12.59
CA HIS A 272 3.63 18.29 13.85
C HIS A 272 3.21 19.78 13.82
N GLY A 273 2.41 20.18 12.83
CA GLY A 273 1.81 21.52 12.76
C GLY A 273 2.77 22.63 12.35
N ARG A 274 4.03 22.30 11.97
CA ARG A 274 5.05 23.25 11.48
C ARG A 274 4.87 23.52 9.97
N ARG A 275 3.64 23.81 9.58
CA ARG A 275 3.22 23.87 8.16
C ARG A 275 3.99 24.86 7.30
N SER A 276 4.31 26.05 7.83
CA SER A 276 5.08 27.05 7.07
C SER A 276 6.46 26.52 6.72
N GLU A 277 7.11 25.82 7.66
CA GLU A 277 8.42 25.23 7.44
C GLU A 277 8.35 24.04 6.48
N ALA A 278 7.26 23.25 6.55
CA ALA A 278 7.00 22.16 5.62
C ALA A 278 6.91 22.67 4.17
N ILE A 279 6.12 23.74 3.96
CA ILE A 279 5.96 24.37 2.64
C ILE A 279 7.30 24.95 2.17
N ASP A 280 8.04 25.67 3.03
CA ASP A 280 9.35 26.24 2.68
C ASP A 280 10.37 25.15 2.32
N THR A 281 10.30 23.98 2.96
CA THR A 281 11.18 22.84 2.67
C THR A 281 10.84 22.24 1.32
N ALA A 282 9.59 21.90 1.09
CA ALA A 282 9.12 21.34 -0.16
C ALA A 282 9.40 22.26 -1.37
N TRP A 283 9.26 23.57 -1.16
CA TRP A 283 9.54 24.58 -2.19
C TRP A 283 11.01 24.72 -2.54
N ARG A 284 11.89 24.83 -1.56
CA ARG A 284 13.34 25.05 -1.76
C ARG A 284 14.05 23.87 -2.40
N THR A 285 13.60 22.68 -2.12
CA THR A 285 14.30 21.46 -2.56
C THR A 285 13.93 21.05 -3.97
N GLY A 286 13.00 21.75 -4.62
CA GLY A 286 12.51 21.34 -5.94
C GLY A 286 11.90 19.94 -5.94
N SER A 287 11.57 19.42 -4.74
CA SER A 287 10.88 18.12 -4.58
C SER A 287 9.54 18.09 -5.29
N ILE A 288 9.17 19.23 -5.88
CA ILE A 288 8.04 19.42 -6.79
C ILE A 288 8.56 19.53 -8.20
N THR A 289 9.46 18.70 -8.60
CA THR A 289 9.63 18.46 -10.03
C THR A 289 8.54 17.51 -10.43
N PHE A 290 7.45 18.06 -10.94
CA PHE A 290 6.53 17.28 -11.75
C PHE A 290 7.36 16.67 -12.89
N PRO A 291 7.25 15.39 -13.14
CA PRO A 291 7.99 14.76 -14.21
C PRO A 291 7.53 15.38 -15.53
N GLU A 292 8.47 15.90 -16.27
CA GLU A 292 8.29 15.97 -17.70
C GLU A 292 8.16 14.52 -18.17
N GLU A 293 6.92 14.13 -18.52
CA GLU A 293 6.55 12.84 -19.12
C GLU A 293 6.89 11.56 -18.31
N GLY A 294 5.99 11.16 -17.42
CA GLY A 294 5.66 9.74 -17.28
C GLY A 294 6.08 8.99 -16.03
N ASP A 295 7.05 9.44 -15.21
CA ASP A 295 7.55 8.67 -14.06
C ASP A 295 7.63 9.48 -12.74
N GLY A 296 6.70 10.38 -12.50
CA GLY A 296 6.66 11.18 -11.27
C GLY A 296 5.99 10.45 -10.11
N ASP A 297 6.62 10.59 -8.95
CA ASP A 297 6.01 10.20 -7.69
C ASP A 297 4.80 11.11 -7.40
N PRO A 298 3.55 10.60 -7.52
CA PRO A 298 2.35 11.39 -7.29
C PRO A 298 2.21 11.84 -5.83
N ASP A 299 2.87 11.17 -4.88
CA ASP A 299 2.71 11.41 -3.45
C ASP A 299 3.32 12.75 -3.02
N GLY A 300 4.46 13.14 -3.58
CA GLY A 300 5.08 14.44 -3.29
C GLY A 300 4.25 15.64 -3.75
N ALA A 301 3.65 15.56 -4.92
CA ALA A 301 2.77 16.59 -5.45
C ALA A 301 1.48 16.71 -4.64
N ASN A 302 0.92 15.60 -4.18
CA ASN A 302 -0.29 15.57 -3.35
C ASN A 302 -0.07 16.21 -1.98
N ILE A 303 1.04 15.91 -1.33
CA ILE A 303 1.37 16.49 -0.01
C ILE A 303 1.53 18.00 -0.10
N LEU A 304 2.20 18.48 -1.12
CA LEU A 304 2.33 19.92 -1.31
C LEU A 304 0.97 20.57 -1.62
N PHE A 305 0.17 19.95 -2.48
CA PHE A 305 -1.18 20.42 -2.79
C PHE A 305 -2.02 20.53 -1.52
N GLU A 306 -2.02 19.53 -0.64
CA GLU A 306 -2.71 19.54 0.64
C GLU A 306 -2.19 20.65 1.57
N LEU A 307 -0.86 20.79 1.66
CA LEU A 307 -0.23 21.82 2.50
C LEU A 307 -0.52 23.25 2.01
N LEU A 308 -0.50 23.47 0.70
CA LEU A 308 -0.75 24.76 0.09
C LEU A 308 -2.24 25.12 0.07
N VAL A 309 -3.12 24.17 -0.24
CA VAL A 309 -4.56 24.36 -0.26
C VAL A 309 -5.10 24.74 1.12
N ASP A 310 -4.54 24.18 2.18
CA ASP A 310 -5.09 24.38 3.52
C ASP A 310 -4.78 25.76 4.11
N ARG A 311 -3.75 26.52 3.66
CA ARG A 311 -3.36 27.76 4.36
C ARG A 311 -2.74 28.92 3.59
N SER A 312 -2.32 28.81 2.36
CA SER A 312 -1.73 29.96 1.65
C SER A 312 -2.15 30.03 0.19
N PRO A 313 -3.32 30.65 -0.08
CA PRO A 313 -3.77 30.92 -1.44
C PRO A 313 -2.73 31.69 -2.27
N ASP A 314 -1.99 32.59 -1.63
CA ASP A 314 -0.98 33.41 -2.29
C ASP A 314 0.24 32.57 -2.69
N ALA A 315 0.68 31.62 -1.86
CA ALA A 315 1.78 30.71 -2.16
C ALA A 315 1.40 29.74 -3.27
N TYR A 316 0.19 29.18 -3.23
CA TYR A 316 -0.32 28.35 -4.32
C TYR A 316 -0.42 29.11 -5.64
N ALA A 317 -0.95 30.33 -5.62
CA ALA A 317 -1.07 31.16 -6.83
C ALA A 317 0.31 31.56 -7.41
N ALA A 318 1.29 31.81 -6.56
CA ALA A 318 2.67 32.09 -6.98
C ALA A 318 3.29 30.86 -7.64
N TRP A 319 3.18 29.70 -6.99
CA TRP A 319 3.66 28.43 -7.54
C TRP A 319 2.97 28.07 -8.86
N ALA A 320 1.64 28.09 -8.91
CA ALA A 320 0.89 27.75 -10.12
C ALA A 320 1.18 28.72 -11.28
N SER A 321 1.42 30.00 -10.97
CA SER A 321 1.79 30.98 -11.99
C SER A 321 3.18 30.74 -12.56
N GLU A 322 4.11 30.26 -11.77
CA GLU A 322 5.47 29.91 -12.17
C GLU A 322 5.48 28.59 -12.97
N TYR A 323 4.75 27.60 -12.50
CA TYR A 323 4.67 26.30 -13.12
C TYR A 323 3.96 26.29 -14.49
N TYR A 324 2.81 26.95 -14.57
CA TYR A 324 2.01 26.98 -15.79
C TYR A 324 2.38 28.15 -16.73
N GLU A 325 3.40 28.95 -16.39
CA GLU A 325 3.79 30.16 -17.13
C GLU A 325 2.61 31.14 -17.39
N THR A 326 1.48 30.96 -16.66
CA THR A 326 0.26 31.73 -16.83
C THR A 326 -0.13 32.40 -15.49
N PRO A 327 -0.54 33.69 -15.51
CA PRO A 327 -0.95 34.35 -14.27
C PRO A 327 -2.19 33.68 -13.67
N VAL A 328 -2.04 33.12 -12.47
CA VAL A 328 -3.16 32.53 -11.73
C VAL A 328 -3.93 33.65 -11.00
N ASN A 329 -5.25 33.60 -11.11
CA ASN A 329 -6.11 34.54 -10.41
C ASN A 329 -6.17 34.23 -8.91
N VAL A 330 -5.40 35.00 -8.10
CA VAL A 330 -5.32 34.85 -6.64
C VAL A 330 -6.68 34.94 -5.95
N GLU A 331 -7.60 35.76 -6.46
CA GLU A 331 -8.96 35.91 -5.91
C GLU A 331 -9.79 34.65 -6.14
N ALA A 332 -9.63 34.01 -7.31
CA ALA A 332 -10.28 32.73 -7.61
C ALA A 332 -9.74 31.62 -6.69
N VAL A 333 -8.40 31.56 -6.45
CA VAL A 333 -7.79 30.63 -5.50
C VAL A 333 -8.32 30.83 -4.08
N ARG A 334 -8.42 32.08 -3.61
CA ARG A 334 -9.01 32.37 -2.29
C ARG A 334 -10.47 31.96 -2.17
N ALA A 335 -11.27 32.21 -3.23
CA ALA A 335 -12.66 31.80 -3.26
C ALA A 335 -12.80 30.27 -3.21
N LEU A 336 -11.90 29.57 -3.85
CA LEU A 336 -11.81 28.12 -3.91
C LEU A 336 -11.49 27.54 -2.53
N LEU A 337 -10.50 28.06 -1.86
CA LEU A 337 -10.09 27.60 -0.53
C LEU A 337 -11.12 27.95 0.56
N ALA A 338 -11.98 28.92 0.31
CA ALA A 338 -13.08 29.27 1.20
C ALA A 338 -14.30 28.36 1.06
N GLN A 339 -14.40 27.60 -0.02
CA GLN A 339 -15.53 26.72 -0.32
C GLN A 339 -15.07 25.25 -0.23
N ARG A 340 -15.47 24.55 0.81
CA ARG A 340 -15.26 23.09 0.93
C ARG A 340 -16.62 22.39 0.79
N PRO A 341 -16.70 21.28 0.02
CA PRO A 341 -15.66 20.60 -0.77
C PRO A 341 -15.35 21.30 -2.11
N LEU A 342 -14.15 21.06 -2.66
CA LEU A 342 -13.76 21.51 -4.00
C LEU A 342 -14.69 20.92 -5.05
N THR A 343 -15.31 21.77 -5.89
CA THR A 343 -16.13 21.30 -6.99
C THR A 343 -15.33 21.25 -8.30
N PRO A 344 -15.68 20.35 -9.25
CA PRO A 344 -15.00 20.27 -10.56
C PRO A 344 -14.96 21.59 -11.32
N GLU A 345 -16.02 22.40 -11.21
CA GLU A 345 -16.07 23.72 -11.84
C GLU A 345 -15.04 24.69 -11.25
N LEU A 346 -14.78 24.56 -9.97
CA LEU A 346 -13.86 25.39 -9.23
C LEU A 346 -12.40 25.03 -9.61
N VAL A 347 -12.12 23.77 -9.81
CA VAL A 347 -10.82 23.27 -10.27
C VAL A 347 -10.53 23.73 -11.71
N ALA A 348 -11.55 23.76 -12.59
CA ALA A 348 -11.41 24.27 -13.96
C ALA A 348 -11.06 25.77 -14.03
N VAL A 349 -11.41 26.56 -13.01
CA VAL A 349 -11.06 27.99 -12.93
C VAL A 349 -9.57 28.17 -12.61
N LEU A 350 -8.96 27.19 -11.92
CA LEU A 350 -7.54 27.25 -11.56
C LEU A 350 -6.62 26.87 -12.71
N ASN A 351 -7.06 25.98 -13.58
CA ASN A 351 -6.29 25.55 -14.73
C ASN A 351 -7.16 25.43 -15.98
N PRO A 352 -7.31 26.50 -16.75
CA PRO A 352 -8.12 26.50 -17.96
C PRO A 352 -7.59 25.59 -19.08
N GLU A 353 -6.35 25.11 -19.01
CA GLU A 353 -5.71 24.26 -20.04
C GLU A 353 -5.80 22.75 -19.71
N VAL A 354 -6.03 22.40 -18.45
CA VAL A 354 -6.26 21.00 -18.07
C VAL A 354 -7.73 20.63 -18.23
N GLY A 355 -8.02 19.65 -19.06
CA GLY A 355 -9.38 19.19 -19.29
C GLY A 355 -10.03 18.69 -17.99
N LEU A 356 -11.29 19.09 -17.74
CA LEU A 356 -12.07 18.68 -16.55
C LEU A 356 -12.11 17.16 -16.32
N ALA A 357 -11.90 16.37 -17.36
CA ALA A 357 -11.89 14.91 -17.28
C ALA A 357 -10.66 14.35 -16.57
N ASP A 358 -9.49 14.90 -16.82
CA ASP A 358 -8.22 14.41 -16.27
C ASP A 358 -8.13 14.76 -14.78
N LEU A 359 -8.52 15.97 -14.40
CA LEU A 359 -8.55 16.42 -13.01
C LEU A 359 -9.63 15.73 -12.15
N ALA A 360 -10.77 15.37 -12.74
CA ALA A 360 -11.82 14.64 -12.03
C ALA A 360 -11.42 13.17 -11.77
N GLU A 361 -10.57 12.61 -12.62
CA GLU A 361 -10.01 11.27 -12.44
C GLU A 361 -8.98 11.27 -11.31
N ASP A 362 -8.06 12.23 -11.28
CA ASP A 362 -7.06 12.40 -10.22
C ASP A 362 -7.69 12.69 -8.84
N ILE A 363 -8.70 13.56 -8.76
CA ILE A 363 -9.42 13.85 -7.51
C ILE A 363 -10.23 12.64 -7.01
N SER A 364 -10.70 11.77 -7.92
CA SER A 364 -11.45 10.57 -7.53
C SER A 364 -10.53 9.46 -7.00
N GLU A 365 -9.25 9.45 -7.39
CA GLU A 365 -8.24 8.51 -6.90
C GLU A 365 -7.69 8.91 -5.52
N ILE A 366 -7.66 10.21 -5.18
CA ILE A 366 -7.18 10.75 -3.89
C ILE A 366 -8.12 10.42 -2.71
N GLY A 367 -9.27 9.75 -2.96
CA GLY A 367 -10.08 9.12 -1.91
C GLY A 367 -10.36 9.96 -0.67
N TYR A 368 -10.99 11.14 -0.81
CA TYR A 368 -11.52 11.86 0.35
C TYR A 368 -12.68 11.08 0.95
N PRO A 369 -12.62 10.63 2.20
CA PRO A 369 -13.80 10.12 2.88
C PRO A 369 -14.77 11.29 3.10
N GLY A 370 -15.97 11.16 2.53
CA GLY A 370 -17.10 12.07 2.72
C GLY A 370 -17.61 12.09 4.17
#